data_6fbe41949d0131e29e38353cca10f139
#
_entry.id   6fbe41949d0131e29e38353cca10f139
#
_cell.length_a   1.000
_cell.length_b   1.000
_cell.length_c   1.000
_cell.angle_alpha   90.00
_cell.angle_beta   90.00
_cell.angle_gamma   90.00
#
_symmetry.space_group_name_H-M   'P 1'
#
loop_
_entity.id
_entity.type
_entity.pdbx_description
1 polymer ?
#
loop_
_entity_poly.entity_id
_entity_poly.type
_entity_poly.pdbx_seq_one_letter_code
_entity_poly.pdbx_strand_id
1 'polypeptide(L)'
;MAQFGKASSKRGKPSYIYSIVGVALVLLIMGILGWIFLNFKSAGSSFKEDIRISAYLRTTNRDTINQIQKYISVQPYAKNVQYINKEAAKEIWGKEGNNEDWAKILDYNPLPESIDFYAREAYVNQDSLNKISADILGKFGGQLDELQYPRLLVNNLNERTGKLALIFIVVAVVLCTIVIVSIDNTIRLAMFSNRFLIKTMQMVGATRGFIARPMGMRAILNGLISSVIAIVLLLILINWAERQFPQLAAIRDTKLTLILFGGMVVIGIGISLFSTHRSVIKYLKMSLDDLY
;
A
#
# COMPACT_ATOMS: atom_id res chain seq x y z
N MET A 1 42.09 -43.80 2.49
CA MET A 1 40.95 -43.34 1.67
C MET A 1 40.87 -41.80 1.71
N ALA A 2 40.98 -41.19 0.56
CA ALA A 2 41.40 -39.79 0.39
C ALA A 2 40.29 -38.76 0.73
N GLN A 3 40.67 -37.71 1.46
CA GLN A 3 39.89 -36.54 1.79
C GLN A 3 39.68 -35.60 0.57
N PHE A 4 39.03 -36.07 -0.48
CA PHE A 4 38.77 -35.27 -1.69
C PHE A 4 37.54 -34.34 -1.64
N GLY A 5 36.82 -34.31 -0.51
CA GLY A 5 35.51 -33.62 -0.45
C GLY A 5 35.49 -32.22 0.20
N LYS A 6 36.51 -31.76 0.90
CA LYS A 6 36.45 -30.56 1.74
C LYS A 6 37.00 -29.25 1.13
N ALA A 7 37.83 -29.32 0.10
CA ALA A 7 38.46 -28.11 -0.47
C ALA A 7 37.55 -27.29 -1.41
N SER A 8 36.53 -27.92 -2.02
CA SER A 8 35.63 -27.25 -2.99
C SER A 8 34.50 -26.44 -2.35
N SER A 9 34.15 -26.72 -1.09
CA SER A 9 32.97 -26.11 -0.46
C SER A 9 33.20 -24.66 0.03
N LYS A 10 34.45 -24.21 0.16
CA LYS A 10 34.80 -22.87 0.69
C LYS A 10 34.84 -21.76 -0.37
N ARG A 11 35.01 -22.06 -1.65
CA ARG A 11 35.17 -21.04 -2.72
C ARG A 11 33.86 -20.49 -3.29
N GLY A 12 32.70 -21.15 -3.08
CA GLY A 12 31.42 -20.68 -3.61
C GLY A 12 30.56 -19.84 -2.66
N LYS A 13 30.97 -19.70 -1.39
CA LYS A 13 30.15 -19.01 -0.37
C LYS A 13 29.98 -17.49 -0.55
N PRO A 14 30.99 -16.70 -0.97
CA PRO A 14 30.83 -15.25 -1.08
C PRO A 14 29.80 -14.84 -2.14
N SER A 15 29.70 -15.56 -3.25
CA SER A 15 28.82 -15.20 -4.36
C SER A 15 27.31 -15.23 -3.99
N TYR A 16 26.89 -16.20 -3.16
CA TYR A 16 25.48 -16.29 -2.72
C TYR A 16 25.10 -15.20 -1.70
N ILE A 17 26.06 -14.75 -0.87
CA ILE A 17 25.84 -13.69 0.11
C ILE A 17 25.44 -12.39 -0.61
N TYR A 18 26.13 -12.02 -1.67
CA TYR A 18 25.78 -10.82 -2.45
C TYR A 18 24.37 -10.90 -3.05
N SER A 19 23.97 -12.09 -3.53
CA SER A 19 22.61 -12.30 -4.02
C SER A 19 21.58 -12.15 -2.91
N ILE A 20 21.79 -12.73 -1.73
CA ILE A 20 20.91 -12.62 -0.57
C ILE A 20 20.74 -11.16 -0.14
N VAL A 21 21.87 -10.44 -0.01
CA VAL A 21 21.85 -9.02 0.39
C VAL A 21 21.14 -8.16 -0.66
N GLY A 22 21.42 -8.39 -1.95
CA GLY A 22 20.76 -7.66 -3.03
C GLY A 22 19.25 -7.87 -3.06
N VAL A 23 18.79 -9.13 -2.92
CA VAL A 23 17.36 -9.45 -2.84
C VAL A 23 16.75 -8.84 -1.57
N ALA A 24 17.41 -8.93 -0.41
CA ALA A 24 16.92 -8.37 0.84
C ALA A 24 16.77 -6.85 0.77
N LEU A 25 17.73 -6.14 0.17
CA LEU A 25 17.68 -4.69 0.01
C LEU A 25 16.51 -4.25 -0.88
N VAL A 26 16.30 -4.96 -2.00
CA VAL A 26 15.17 -4.65 -2.89
C VAL A 26 13.83 -4.97 -2.23
N LEU A 27 13.72 -6.10 -1.51
CA LEU A 27 12.53 -6.43 -0.74
C LEU A 27 12.28 -5.41 0.37
N LEU A 28 13.33 -4.87 1.00
CA LEU A 28 13.21 -3.81 1.99
C LEU A 28 12.62 -2.53 1.37
N ILE A 29 13.16 -2.09 0.23
CA ILE A 29 12.64 -0.90 -0.48
C ILE A 29 11.17 -1.13 -0.87
N MET A 30 10.84 -2.29 -1.45
CA MET A 30 9.45 -2.65 -1.78
C MET A 30 8.57 -2.69 -0.54
N GLY A 31 9.09 -3.19 0.57
CA GLY A 31 8.39 -3.22 1.86
C GLY A 31 8.11 -1.82 2.41
N ILE A 32 9.09 -0.92 2.36
CA ILE A 32 8.92 0.49 2.75
C ILE A 32 7.84 1.16 1.90
N LEU A 33 7.93 1.03 0.57
CA LEU A 33 6.96 1.60 -0.35
C LEU A 33 5.56 1.02 -0.14
N GLY A 34 5.47 -0.30 0.03
CA GLY A 34 4.21 -0.99 0.32
C GLY A 34 3.61 -0.55 1.65
N TRP A 35 4.42 -0.41 2.70
CA TRP A 35 3.98 0.06 4.00
C TRP A 35 3.46 1.51 3.94
N ILE A 36 4.20 2.41 3.27
CA ILE A 36 3.77 3.79 3.06
C ILE A 36 2.44 3.82 2.29
N PHE A 37 2.32 3.04 1.22
CA PHE A 37 1.10 3.00 0.40
C PHE A 37 -0.11 2.50 1.18
N LEU A 38 0.03 1.41 1.95
CA LEU A 38 -1.04 0.85 2.76
C LEU A 38 -1.50 1.82 3.85
N ASN A 39 -0.56 2.47 4.54
CA ASN A 39 -0.89 3.45 5.57
C ASN A 39 -1.48 4.74 4.96
N PHE A 40 -0.99 5.19 3.81
CA PHE A 40 -1.57 6.32 3.10
C PHE A 40 -3.01 6.03 2.65
N LYS A 41 -3.28 4.81 2.18
CA LYS A 41 -4.64 4.38 1.83
C LYS A 41 -5.55 4.32 3.06
N SER A 42 -5.06 3.78 4.17
CA SER A 42 -5.81 3.71 5.43
C SER A 42 -6.06 5.11 6.02
N ALA A 43 -5.06 5.99 6.01
CA ALA A 43 -5.24 7.39 6.38
C ALA A 43 -6.25 8.10 5.47
N GLY A 44 -6.16 7.87 4.15
CA GLY A 44 -7.08 8.44 3.18
C GLY A 44 -8.53 7.99 3.40
N SER A 45 -8.77 6.73 3.81
CA SER A 45 -10.11 6.25 4.12
C SER A 45 -10.66 6.90 5.40
N SER A 46 -9.86 7.03 6.44
CA SER A 46 -10.24 7.75 7.66
C SER A 46 -10.53 9.23 7.36
N PHE A 47 -9.67 9.89 6.59
CA PHE A 47 -9.93 11.27 6.15
C PHE A 47 -11.21 11.43 5.35
N LYS A 48 -11.56 10.46 4.50
CA LYS A 48 -12.82 10.49 3.77
C LYS A 48 -14.03 10.37 4.69
N GLU A 49 -13.96 9.47 5.68
CA GLU A 49 -15.05 9.29 6.65
C GLU A 49 -15.19 10.48 7.62
N ASP A 50 -14.14 11.30 7.77
CA ASP A 50 -14.16 12.52 8.58
C ASP A 50 -14.62 13.77 7.79
N ILE A 51 -14.92 13.61 6.50
CA ILE A 51 -15.48 14.70 5.70
C ILE A 51 -16.92 14.96 6.12
N ARG A 52 -17.12 16.13 6.73
CA ARG A 52 -18.44 16.61 7.12
C ARG A 52 -19.21 17.08 5.88
N ILE A 53 -20.45 16.65 5.76
CA ILE A 53 -21.42 17.07 4.76
C ILE A 53 -22.51 17.81 5.49
N SER A 54 -22.72 19.07 5.15
CA SER A 54 -23.69 19.94 5.81
C SER A 54 -24.86 20.23 4.86
N ALA A 55 -26.06 19.85 5.26
CA ALA A 55 -27.30 20.19 4.59
C ALA A 55 -27.90 21.42 5.27
N TYR A 56 -27.75 22.60 4.64
CA TYR A 56 -28.25 23.84 5.19
C TYR A 56 -29.77 23.93 5.08
N LEU A 57 -30.40 24.34 6.19
CA LEU A 57 -31.85 24.39 6.35
C LEU A 57 -32.39 25.78 5.98
N ARG A 58 -33.47 25.82 5.19
CA ARG A 58 -34.30 27.01 4.97
C ARG A 58 -35.45 27.10 5.93
N THR A 59 -35.79 26.00 6.60
CA THR A 59 -36.94 25.88 7.50
C THR A 59 -36.47 25.83 8.95
N THR A 60 -37.26 26.45 9.84
CA THR A 60 -37.11 26.36 11.29
C THR A 60 -38.14 25.41 11.93
N ASN A 61 -39.00 24.77 11.12
CA ASN A 61 -40.00 23.85 11.62
C ASN A 61 -39.36 22.56 12.12
N ARG A 62 -39.46 22.30 13.41
CA ARG A 62 -38.88 21.17 14.12
C ARG A 62 -39.32 19.81 13.57
N ASP A 63 -40.58 19.68 13.20
CA ASP A 63 -41.12 18.40 12.68
C ASP A 63 -40.51 18.07 11.32
N THR A 64 -40.32 19.09 10.47
CA THR A 64 -39.68 18.93 9.19
C THR A 64 -38.18 18.61 9.35
N ILE A 65 -37.48 19.28 10.26
CA ILE A 65 -36.09 19.01 10.58
C ILE A 65 -35.89 17.56 11.04
N ASN A 66 -36.77 17.09 11.95
CA ASN A 66 -36.73 15.71 12.44
C ASN A 66 -36.99 14.69 11.31
N GLN A 67 -37.89 14.98 10.39
CA GLN A 67 -38.18 14.13 9.23
C GLN A 67 -36.92 14.02 8.31
N ILE A 68 -36.26 15.13 8.02
CA ILE A 68 -35.06 15.15 7.20
C ILE A 68 -33.94 14.39 7.90
N GLN A 69 -33.69 14.65 9.19
CA GLN A 69 -32.69 13.96 9.98
C GLN A 69 -32.93 12.46 10.02
N LYS A 70 -34.18 12.02 10.25
CA LYS A 70 -34.57 10.61 10.24
C LYS A 70 -34.37 9.98 8.86
N TYR A 71 -34.72 10.70 7.79
CA TYR A 71 -34.54 10.22 6.43
C TYR A 71 -33.06 9.96 6.14
N ILE A 72 -32.18 10.91 6.45
CA ILE A 72 -30.73 10.78 6.22
C ILE A 72 -30.15 9.66 7.09
N SER A 73 -30.56 9.53 8.36
CA SER A 73 -30.01 8.54 9.30
C SER A 73 -30.28 7.08 8.93
N VAL A 74 -31.34 6.80 8.17
CA VAL A 74 -31.68 5.45 7.69
C VAL A 74 -30.92 5.08 6.41
N GLN A 75 -30.28 6.05 5.74
CA GLN A 75 -29.60 5.80 4.49
C GLN A 75 -28.29 5.02 4.68
N PRO A 76 -27.95 4.10 3.77
CA PRO A 76 -26.75 3.25 3.90
C PRO A 76 -25.44 4.04 3.82
N TYR A 77 -25.45 5.23 3.25
CA TYR A 77 -24.29 6.10 3.14
C TYR A 77 -24.01 6.93 4.39
N ALA A 78 -25.03 7.16 5.22
CA ALA A 78 -24.93 8.11 6.32
C ALA A 78 -24.32 7.51 7.60
N LYS A 79 -23.55 8.35 8.29
CA LYS A 79 -22.92 8.06 9.59
C LYS A 79 -22.98 9.33 10.43
N ASN A 80 -23.26 9.19 11.73
CA ASN A 80 -23.26 10.31 12.70
C ASN A 80 -24.09 11.54 12.26
N VAL A 81 -25.40 11.36 12.05
CA VAL A 81 -26.28 12.43 11.62
C VAL A 81 -26.68 13.30 12.81
N GLN A 82 -26.36 14.57 12.77
CA GLN A 82 -26.62 15.53 13.86
C GLN A 82 -27.28 16.81 13.33
N TYR A 83 -28.23 17.32 14.09
CA TYR A 83 -28.78 18.66 13.87
C TYR A 83 -27.89 19.69 14.57
N ILE A 84 -27.50 20.73 13.85
CA ILE A 84 -26.66 21.83 14.32
C ILE A 84 -27.52 23.11 14.31
N ASN A 85 -27.81 23.64 15.49
CA ASN A 85 -28.49 24.92 15.63
C ASN A 85 -27.51 26.09 15.44
N LYS A 86 -28.01 27.33 15.37
CA LYS A 86 -27.19 28.54 15.13
C LYS A 86 -26.08 28.73 16.16
N GLU A 87 -26.35 28.42 17.44
CA GLU A 87 -25.39 28.55 18.53
C GLU A 87 -24.24 27.54 18.39
N ALA A 88 -24.61 26.27 18.13
CA ALA A 88 -23.64 25.23 17.88
C ALA A 88 -22.83 25.48 16.59
N ALA A 89 -23.45 26.02 15.54
CA ALA A 89 -22.78 26.43 14.33
C ALA A 89 -21.70 27.50 14.60
N LYS A 90 -22.00 28.47 15.47
CA LYS A 90 -21.05 29.51 15.89
C LYS A 90 -19.87 28.92 16.66
N GLU A 91 -20.11 27.97 17.57
CA GLU A 91 -19.06 27.31 18.33
C GLU A 91 -18.13 26.48 17.44
N ILE A 92 -18.70 25.73 16.50
CA ILE A 92 -17.94 24.93 15.52
C ILE A 92 -17.06 25.84 14.65
N TRP A 93 -17.64 26.92 14.12
CA TRP A 93 -16.95 27.89 13.30
C TRP A 93 -15.76 28.55 14.02
N GLY A 94 -15.94 28.90 15.29
CA GLY A 94 -14.86 29.45 16.12
C GLY A 94 -13.72 28.46 16.37
N LYS A 95 -14.03 27.17 16.56
CA LYS A 95 -13.04 26.11 16.74
C LYS A 95 -12.23 25.80 15.47
N GLU A 96 -12.80 26.02 14.30
CA GLU A 96 -12.13 25.81 13.00
C GLU A 96 -11.13 26.93 12.66
N GLY A 97 -10.87 27.87 13.58
CA GLY A 97 -9.86 28.93 13.43
C GLY A 97 -10.29 30.07 12.49
N ASN A 98 -11.56 30.12 12.12
CA ASN A 98 -12.09 31.23 11.35
C ASN A 98 -12.23 32.46 12.25
N ASN A 99 -11.64 33.57 11.83
CA ASN A 99 -11.69 34.82 12.59
C ASN A 99 -13.16 35.23 12.82
N GLU A 100 -13.52 35.44 14.09
CA GLU A 100 -14.86 35.93 14.49
C GLU A 100 -15.04 37.46 14.22
N ASP A 101 -14.35 38.03 13.24
CA ASP A 101 -14.43 39.46 12.93
C ASP A 101 -15.85 39.90 12.53
N TRP A 102 -16.63 38.97 11.92
CA TRP A 102 -18.03 39.24 11.65
C TRP A 102 -18.88 39.39 12.92
N ALA A 103 -18.52 38.67 14.01
CA ALA A 103 -19.22 38.73 15.29
C ALA A 103 -19.05 40.09 15.99
N LYS A 104 -18.03 40.87 15.57
CA LYS A 104 -17.81 42.26 16.02
C LYS A 104 -18.58 43.26 15.19
N ILE A 105 -18.99 42.92 13.98
CA ILE A 105 -19.63 43.78 13.01
C ILE A 105 -21.15 43.56 12.98
N LEU A 106 -21.62 42.35 13.23
CA LEU A 106 -23.03 41.95 13.17
C LEU A 106 -23.59 41.70 14.57
N ASP A 107 -24.71 42.35 14.91
CA ASP A 107 -25.42 42.15 16.17
C ASP A 107 -26.21 40.83 16.22
N TYR A 108 -26.20 40.02 15.14
CA TYR A 108 -26.90 38.76 15.04
C TYR A 108 -26.01 37.66 14.45
N ASN A 109 -26.35 36.39 14.75
CA ASN A 109 -25.67 35.23 14.20
C ASN A 109 -26.17 34.93 12.77
N PRO A 110 -25.37 35.18 11.71
CA PRO A 110 -25.79 34.94 10.33
C PRO A 110 -25.70 33.46 9.89
N LEU A 111 -25.12 32.58 10.73
CA LEU A 111 -24.92 31.20 10.36
C LEU A 111 -26.25 30.46 10.26
N PRO A 112 -26.49 29.72 9.17
CA PRO A 112 -27.71 28.92 9.01
C PRO A 112 -27.67 27.68 9.92
N GLU A 113 -28.84 27.17 10.22
CA GLU A 113 -28.98 25.85 10.82
C GLU A 113 -28.68 24.78 9.78
N SER A 114 -28.12 23.63 10.21
CA SER A 114 -27.80 22.52 9.31
C SER A 114 -28.09 21.16 9.92
N ILE A 115 -28.20 20.16 9.04
CA ILE A 115 -28.08 18.75 9.40
C ILE A 115 -26.75 18.29 8.87
N ASP A 116 -25.82 18.05 9.79
CA ASP A 116 -24.48 17.58 9.48
C ASP A 116 -24.43 16.06 9.58
N PHE A 117 -23.79 15.44 8.60
CA PHE A 117 -23.56 14.01 8.61
C PHE A 117 -22.23 13.68 7.94
N TYR A 118 -21.73 12.49 8.26
CA TYR A 118 -20.52 11.95 7.63
C TYR A 118 -20.93 10.84 6.67
N ALA A 119 -20.24 10.70 5.55
CA ALA A 119 -20.49 9.61 4.63
C ALA A 119 -19.48 8.49 4.83
N ARG A 120 -19.91 7.23 4.63
CA ARG A 120 -18.99 6.09 4.60
C ARG A 120 -18.05 6.20 3.41
N GLU A 121 -16.81 5.74 3.56
CA GLU A 121 -15.73 5.83 2.55
C GLU A 121 -16.18 5.52 1.12
N ALA A 122 -16.96 4.45 0.94
CA ALA A 122 -17.43 4.00 -0.38
C ALA A 122 -18.26 5.05 -1.14
N TYR A 123 -18.90 5.98 -0.41
CA TYR A 123 -19.75 7.02 -0.96
C TYR A 123 -19.08 8.39 -1.05
N VAL A 124 -17.85 8.53 -0.54
CA VAL A 124 -17.08 9.80 -0.60
C VAL A 124 -16.34 9.88 -1.92
N ASN A 125 -17.08 10.04 -2.99
CA ASN A 125 -16.60 10.34 -4.33
C ASN A 125 -17.60 11.27 -5.03
N GLN A 126 -17.13 11.99 -6.06
CA GLN A 126 -17.92 13.03 -6.73
C GLN A 126 -19.28 12.50 -7.24
N ASP A 127 -19.27 11.34 -7.90
CA ASP A 127 -20.50 10.78 -8.49
C ASP A 127 -21.52 10.36 -7.43
N SER A 128 -21.07 9.72 -6.34
CA SER A 128 -21.93 9.32 -5.23
C SER A 128 -22.47 10.52 -4.47
N LEU A 129 -21.62 11.53 -4.18
CA LEU A 129 -22.05 12.74 -3.50
C LEU A 129 -23.02 13.57 -4.34
N ASN A 130 -22.84 13.63 -5.65
CA ASN A 130 -23.81 14.25 -6.55
C ASN A 130 -25.15 13.53 -6.53
N LYS A 131 -25.16 12.18 -6.52
CA LYS A 131 -26.39 11.39 -6.40
C LYS A 131 -27.09 11.59 -5.05
N ILE A 132 -26.32 11.60 -3.95
CA ILE A 132 -26.84 11.87 -2.60
C ILE A 132 -27.44 13.28 -2.54
N SER A 133 -26.74 14.26 -3.10
CA SER A 133 -27.25 15.65 -3.17
C SER A 133 -28.55 15.72 -3.98
N ALA A 134 -28.60 15.07 -5.13
CA ALA A 134 -29.79 15.05 -5.98
C ALA A 134 -30.98 14.35 -5.29
N ASP A 135 -30.75 13.25 -4.57
CA ASP A 135 -31.77 12.51 -3.84
C ASP A 135 -32.37 13.36 -2.69
N ILE A 136 -31.50 13.90 -1.83
CA ILE A 136 -31.92 14.72 -0.69
C ILE A 136 -32.64 16.00 -1.15
N LEU A 137 -32.06 16.73 -2.12
CA LEU A 137 -32.66 17.95 -2.66
C LEU A 137 -33.91 17.65 -3.48
N GLY A 138 -34.00 16.55 -4.19
CA GLY A 138 -35.20 16.13 -4.91
C GLY A 138 -36.37 15.87 -3.97
N LYS A 139 -36.12 15.39 -2.75
CA LYS A 139 -37.14 15.08 -1.78
C LYS A 139 -37.50 16.23 -0.84
N PHE A 140 -36.52 17.08 -0.50
CA PHE A 140 -36.67 18.14 0.49
C PHE A 140 -36.20 19.52 -0.03
N GLY A 141 -36.09 19.72 -1.34
CA GLY A 141 -35.53 20.97 -1.95
C GLY A 141 -36.25 22.27 -1.61
N GLY A 142 -37.50 22.19 -1.11
CA GLY A 142 -38.22 23.36 -0.57
C GLY A 142 -37.75 23.77 0.82
N GLN A 143 -37.14 22.85 1.58
CA GLN A 143 -36.75 23.01 2.98
C GLN A 143 -35.23 23.09 3.18
N LEU A 144 -34.47 22.71 2.17
CA LEU A 144 -33.00 22.73 2.14
C LEU A 144 -32.51 23.76 1.13
N ASP A 145 -31.37 24.37 1.43
CA ASP A 145 -30.72 25.29 0.50
C ASP A 145 -29.77 24.52 -0.43
N GLU A 146 -28.67 24.03 0.10
CA GLU A 146 -27.73 23.18 -0.64
C GLU A 146 -27.04 22.19 0.30
N LEU A 147 -26.45 21.15 -0.28
CA LEU A 147 -25.48 20.30 0.41
C LEU A 147 -24.07 20.83 0.19
N GLN A 148 -23.44 21.24 1.26
CA GLN A 148 -22.06 21.73 1.23
C GLN A 148 -21.07 20.66 1.74
N TYR A 149 -20.03 20.43 0.97
CA TYR A 149 -18.91 19.59 1.32
C TYR A 149 -17.65 20.09 0.58
N PRO A 150 -16.43 19.80 1.07
CA PRO A 150 -15.18 20.27 0.47
C PRO A 150 -14.86 19.52 -0.84
N ARG A 151 -15.50 19.94 -1.95
CA ARG A 151 -15.40 19.29 -3.28
C ARG A 151 -13.97 19.09 -3.76
N LEU A 152 -13.09 20.06 -3.51
CA LEU A 152 -11.67 19.99 -3.91
C LEU A 152 -10.92 18.88 -3.17
N LEU A 153 -11.22 18.63 -1.88
CA LEU A 153 -10.60 17.55 -1.12
C LEU A 153 -11.05 16.18 -1.64
N VAL A 154 -12.36 16.02 -1.89
CA VAL A 154 -12.93 14.76 -2.39
C VAL A 154 -12.31 14.35 -3.73
N ASN A 155 -12.20 15.29 -4.69
CA ASN A 155 -11.63 15.03 -6.00
C ASN A 155 -10.13 14.70 -5.94
N ASN A 156 -9.38 15.51 -5.19
CA ASN A 156 -7.94 15.35 -5.08
C ASN A 156 -7.54 14.02 -4.41
N LEU A 157 -8.28 13.56 -3.39
CA LEU A 157 -7.98 12.31 -2.70
C LEU A 157 -8.13 11.09 -3.63
N ASN A 158 -9.14 11.05 -4.48
CA ASN A 158 -9.37 9.93 -5.38
C ASN A 158 -8.35 9.85 -6.54
N GLU A 159 -8.08 10.96 -7.21
CA GLU A 159 -7.12 10.99 -8.31
C GLU A 159 -5.67 10.73 -7.88
N ARG A 160 -5.26 11.30 -6.75
CA ARG A 160 -3.88 11.16 -6.26
C ARG A 160 -3.55 9.75 -5.83
N THR A 161 -4.50 9.03 -5.21
CA THR A 161 -4.29 7.65 -4.79
C THR A 161 -4.02 6.72 -5.98
N GLY A 162 -4.75 6.89 -7.09
CA GLY A 162 -4.53 6.12 -8.31
C GLY A 162 -3.17 6.39 -8.97
N LYS A 163 -2.76 7.66 -9.04
CA LYS A 163 -1.45 8.05 -9.59
C LYS A 163 -0.29 7.52 -8.75
N LEU A 164 -0.42 7.58 -7.41
CA LEU A 164 0.58 7.01 -6.49
C LEU A 164 0.70 5.49 -6.65
N ALA A 165 -0.42 4.76 -6.77
CA ALA A 165 -0.40 3.33 -7.00
C ALA A 165 0.35 2.96 -8.29
N LEU A 166 0.15 3.71 -9.36
CA LEU A 166 0.85 3.49 -10.63
C LEU A 166 2.36 3.72 -10.49
N ILE A 167 2.78 4.79 -9.81
CA ILE A 167 4.20 5.06 -9.53
C ILE A 167 4.82 3.89 -8.75
N PHE A 168 4.16 3.40 -7.70
CA PHE A 168 4.66 2.27 -6.91
C PHE A 168 4.80 0.99 -7.75
N ILE A 169 3.85 0.70 -8.64
CA ILE A 169 3.92 -0.45 -9.54
C ILE A 169 5.13 -0.32 -10.48
N VAL A 170 5.35 0.85 -11.08
CA VAL A 170 6.49 1.08 -11.98
C VAL A 170 7.81 0.89 -11.25
N VAL A 171 7.95 1.48 -10.04
CA VAL A 171 9.15 1.32 -9.21
C VAL A 171 9.36 -0.15 -8.84
N ALA A 172 8.32 -0.86 -8.44
CA ALA A 172 8.40 -2.29 -8.11
C ALA A 172 8.88 -3.13 -9.30
N VAL A 173 8.39 -2.88 -10.51
CA VAL A 173 8.82 -3.58 -11.73
C VAL A 173 10.30 -3.32 -12.02
N VAL A 174 10.77 -2.07 -11.90
CA VAL A 174 12.17 -1.72 -12.08
C VAL A 174 13.05 -2.45 -11.06
N LEU A 175 12.68 -2.42 -9.78
CA LEU A 175 13.40 -3.09 -8.71
C LEU A 175 13.45 -4.62 -8.92
N CYS A 176 12.34 -5.24 -9.31
CA CYS A 176 12.29 -6.66 -9.65
C CYS A 176 13.24 -7.00 -10.81
N THR A 177 13.31 -6.15 -11.82
CA THR A 177 14.21 -6.35 -12.97
C THR A 177 15.67 -6.31 -12.53
N ILE A 178 16.05 -5.38 -11.68
CA ILE A 178 17.43 -5.28 -11.11
C ILE A 178 17.78 -6.56 -10.36
N VAL A 179 16.89 -7.08 -9.52
CA VAL A 179 17.10 -8.35 -8.78
C VAL A 179 17.28 -9.53 -9.73
N ILE A 180 16.42 -9.64 -10.74
CA ILE A 180 16.49 -10.73 -11.72
C ILE A 180 17.85 -10.72 -12.43
N VAL A 181 18.34 -9.55 -12.85
CA VAL A 181 19.66 -9.42 -13.48
C VAL A 181 20.79 -9.76 -12.50
N SER A 182 20.69 -9.33 -11.25
CA SER A 182 21.69 -9.65 -10.21
C SER A 182 21.76 -11.15 -9.91
N ILE A 183 20.60 -11.82 -9.84
CA ILE A 183 20.56 -13.29 -9.66
C ILE A 183 21.12 -13.99 -10.90
N ASP A 184 20.78 -13.55 -12.12
CA ASP A 184 21.30 -14.13 -13.37
C ASP A 184 22.83 -14.10 -13.40
N ASN A 185 23.43 -12.96 -13.06
CA ASN A 185 24.90 -12.82 -12.96
C ASN A 185 25.50 -13.74 -11.91
N THR A 186 24.88 -13.87 -10.73
CA THR A 186 25.34 -14.75 -9.66
C THR A 186 25.28 -16.23 -10.07
N ILE A 187 24.20 -16.64 -10.73
CA ILE A 187 24.03 -18.00 -11.24
C ILE A 187 25.03 -18.29 -12.35
N ARG A 188 25.27 -17.35 -13.27
CA ARG A 188 26.28 -17.50 -14.32
C ARG A 188 27.65 -17.78 -13.71
N LEU A 189 28.08 -17.02 -12.70
CA LEU A 189 29.34 -17.23 -12.01
C LEU A 189 29.41 -18.58 -11.29
N ALA A 190 28.32 -18.99 -10.63
CA ALA A 190 28.21 -20.27 -9.94
C ALA A 190 28.30 -21.46 -10.92
N MET A 191 27.64 -21.37 -12.06
CA MET A 191 27.65 -22.39 -13.13
C MET A 191 29.04 -22.48 -13.77
N PHE A 192 29.68 -21.34 -14.05
CA PHE A 192 31.05 -21.31 -14.58
C PHE A 192 32.04 -21.96 -13.62
N SER A 193 31.94 -21.66 -12.32
CA SER A 193 32.79 -22.27 -11.29
C SER A 193 32.63 -23.80 -11.20
N ASN A 194 31.44 -24.33 -11.50
CA ASN A 194 31.12 -25.77 -11.42
C ASN A 194 31.02 -26.43 -12.81
N ARG A 195 31.55 -25.80 -13.87
CA ARG A 195 31.37 -26.24 -15.26
C ARG A 195 31.78 -27.71 -15.50
N PHE A 196 32.89 -28.16 -14.94
CA PHE A 196 33.38 -29.53 -15.11
C PHE A 196 32.41 -30.55 -14.50
N LEU A 197 31.93 -30.31 -13.27
CA LEU A 197 30.98 -31.18 -12.60
C LEU A 197 29.67 -31.28 -13.38
N ILE A 198 29.18 -30.17 -13.88
CA ILE A 198 27.94 -30.10 -14.69
C ILE A 198 28.13 -30.90 -15.99
N LYS A 199 29.27 -30.74 -16.67
CA LYS A 199 29.56 -31.49 -17.90
C LYS A 199 29.65 -33.00 -17.62
N THR A 200 30.30 -33.42 -16.54
CA THR A 200 30.35 -34.83 -16.17
C THR A 200 28.95 -35.39 -15.94
N MET A 201 28.07 -34.66 -15.24
CA MET A 201 26.68 -35.07 -15.05
C MET A 201 25.91 -35.17 -16.38
N GLN A 202 26.14 -34.28 -17.31
CA GLN A 202 25.51 -34.31 -18.64
C GLN A 202 26.01 -35.51 -19.47
N MET A 203 27.30 -35.86 -19.41
CA MET A 203 27.87 -37.02 -20.10
C MET A 203 27.33 -38.35 -19.57
N VAL A 204 27.01 -38.43 -18.29
CA VAL A 204 26.37 -39.62 -17.66
C VAL A 204 24.85 -39.62 -17.93
N GLY A 205 24.30 -38.66 -18.69
CA GLY A 205 22.89 -38.64 -19.07
C GLY A 205 21.95 -37.95 -18.09
N ALA A 206 22.46 -37.13 -17.15
CA ALA A 206 21.61 -36.38 -16.23
C ALA A 206 20.75 -35.36 -16.99
N THR A 207 19.44 -35.33 -16.71
CA THR A 207 18.52 -34.38 -17.30
C THR A 207 18.77 -32.94 -16.80
N ARG A 208 18.44 -31.92 -17.60
CA ARG A 208 18.58 -30.51 -17.19
C ARG A 208 17.81 -30.18 -15.93
N GLY A 209 16.63 -30.78 -15.74
CA GLY A 209 15.82 -30.62 -14.53
C GLY A 209 16.50 -31.19 -13.28
N PHE A 210 17.17 -32.34 -13.42
CA PHE A 210 17.93 -32.96 -12.33
C PHE A 210 19.09 -32.05 -11.88
N ILE A 211 19.81 -31.44 -12.81
CA ILE A 211 20.92 -30.52 -12.52
C ILE A 211 20.39 -29.21 -11.91
N ALA A 212 19.22 -28.73 -12.34
CA ALA A 212 18.62 -27.48 -11.86
C ALA A 212 18.00 -27.60 -10.45
N ARG A 213 17.50 -28.80 -10.06
CA ARG A 213 16.77 -29.02 -8.81
C ARG A 213 17.52 -28.55 -7.55
N PRO A 214 18.78 -28.92 -7.31
CA PRO A 214 19.51 -28.47 -6.12
C PRO A 214 19.75 -26.96 -6.09
N MET A 215 19.85 -26.30 -7.26
CA MET A 215 19.96 -24.84 -7.35
C MET A 215 18.63 -24.16 -7.04
N GLY A 216 17.50 -24.73 -7.48
CA GLY A 216 16.16 -24.28 -7.13
C GLY A 216 15.88 -24.34 -5.62
N MET A 217 16.27 -25.44 -4.96
CA MET A 217 16.15 -25.56 -3.49
C MET A 217 16.94 -24.44 -2.77
N ARG A 218 18.17 -24.17 -3.21
CA ARG A 218 18.97 -23.06 -2.66
C ARG A 218 18.35 -21.71 -2.94
N ALA A 219 17.71 -21.50 -4.08
CA ALA A 219 17.01 -20.26 -4.41
C ALA A 219 15.84 -19.99 -3.46
N ILE A 220 15.05 -21.04 -3.13
CA ILE A 220 13.98 -20.93 -2.14
C ILE A 220 14.54 -20.50 -0.78
N LEU A 221 15.59 -21.18 -0.30
CA LEU A 221 16.23 -20.83 0.97
C LEU A 221 16.79 -19.39 0.96
N ASN A 222 17.47 -19.00 -0.12
CA ASN A 222 18.00 -17.65 -0.27
C ASN A 222 16.89 -16.59 -0.29
N GLY A 223 15.80 -16.86 -1.01
CA GLY A 223 14.62 -15.98 -1.05
C GLY A 223 13.96 -15.83 0.32
N LEU A 224 13.84 -16.94 1.07
CA LEU A 224 13.29 -16.93 2.42
C LEU A 224 14.20 -16.16 3.40
N ILE A 225 15.50 -16.41 3.38
CA ILE A 225 16.46 -15.69 4.23
C ILE A 225 16.44 -14.19 3.91
N SER A 226 16.43 -13.83 2.61
CA SER A 226 16.35 -12.43 2.19
C SER A 226 15.06 -11.75 2.67
N SER A 227 13.93 -12.46 2.59
CA SER A 227 12.63 -11.94 3.06
C SER A 227 12.64 -11.71 4.58
N VAL A 228 13.18 -12.66 5.35
CA VAL A 228 13.28 -12.52 6.81
C VAL A 228 14.17 -11.31 7.18
N ILE A 229 15.32 -11.17 6.54
CA ILE A 229 16.21 -10.02 6.76
C ILE A 229 15.49 -8.72 6.43
N ALA A 230 14.81 -8.64 5.27
CA ALA A 230 14.08 -7.46 4.86
C ALA A 230 12.93 -7.11 5.83
N ILE A 231 12.18 -8.11 6.31
CA ILE A 231 11.10 -7.91 7.29
C ILE A 231 11.63 -7.41 8.62
N VAL A 232 12.73 -8.00 9.13
CA VAL A 232 13.35 -7.56 10.39
C VAL A 232 13.84 -6.12 10.28
N LEU A 233 14.52 -5.77 9.19
CA LEU A 233 14.97 -4.39 8.96
C LEU A 233 13.80 -3.41 8.82
N LEU A 234 12.74 -3.82 8.11
CA LEU A 234 11.52 -3.02 7.96
C LEU A 234 10.82 -2.80 9.31
N LEU A 235 10.72 -3.83 10.15
CA LEU A 235 10.17 -3.71 11.51
C LEU A 235 10.97 -2.72 12.38
N ILE A 236 12.30 -2.79 12.33
CA ILE A 236 13.18 -1.86 13.05
C ILE A 236 12.91 -0.42 12.57
N LEU A 237 12.79 -0.23 11.25
CA LEU A 237 12.57 1.07 10.65
C LEU A 237 11.17 1.63 10.98
N ILE A 238 10.13 0.79 10.95
CA ILE A 238 8.77 1.16 11.36
C ILE A 238 8.74 1.58 12.83
N ASN A 239 9.31 0.77 13.73
CA ASN A 239 9.35 1.09 15.16
C ASN A 239 10.15 2.38 15.43
N TRP A 240 11.23 2.61 14.71
CA TRP A 240 11.98 3.86 14.81
C TRP A 240 11.16 5.06 14.33
N ALA A 241 10.47 4.94 13.19
CA ALA A 241 9.62 5.99 12.63
C ALA A 241 8.43 6.32 13.56
N GLU A 242 7.77 5.31 14.15
CA GLU A 242 6.66 5.49 15.10
C GLU A 242 7.09 6.20 16.39
N ARG A 243 8.34 6.00 16.84
CA ARG A 243 8.90 6.74 17.99
C ARG A 243 9.15 8.22 17.69
N GLN A 244 9.54 8.54 16.46
CA GLN A 244 9.77 9.94 16.04
C GLN A 244 8.44 10.66 15.71
N PHE A 245 7.48 9.91 15.17
CA PHE A 245 6.18 10.42 14.72
C PHE A 245 5.03 9.60 15.32
N PRO A 246 4.59 9.89 16.56
CA PRO A 246 3.53 9.11 17.23
C PRO A 246 2.21 9.03 16.45
N GLN A 247 1.96 10.00 15.58
CA GLN A 247 0.78 10.05 14.70
C GLN A 247 0.74 8.85 13.73
N LEU A 248 1.90 8.30 13.32
CA LEU A 248 1.97 7.13 12.45
C LEU A 248 1.46 5.86 13.14
N ALA A 249 1.62 5.74 14.45
CA ALA A 249 1.12 4.61 15.22
C ALA A 249 -0.42 4.55 15.24
N ALA A 250 -1.09 5.72 15.23
CA ALA A 250 -2.55 5.81 15.21
C ALA A 250 -3.17 5.35 13.87
N ILE A 251 -2.41 5.45 12.77
CA ILE A 251 -2.87 5.12 11.42
C ILE A 251 -2.53 3.67 11.05
N ARG A 252 -1.67 3.02 11.83
CA ARG A 252 -1.16 1.68 11.54
C ARG A 252 -2.25 0.62 11.63
N ASP A 253 -2.51 -0.07 10.51
CA ASP A 253 -3.29 -1.30 10.48
C ASP A 253 -2.37 -2.53 10.57
N THR A 254 -2.45 -3.23 11.72
CA THR A 254 -1.64 -4.43 11.98
C THR A 254 -1.96 -5.57 11.01
N LYS A 255 -3.24 -5.69 10.58
CA LYS A 255 -3.66 -6.74 9.63
C LYS A 255 -3.03 -6.50 8.26
N LEU A 256 -3.07 -5.27 7.77
CA LEU A 256 -2.45 -4.91 6.49
C LEU A 256 -0.93 -5.08 6.51
N THR A 257 -0.30 -4.76 7.64
CA THR A 257 1.15 -4.95 7.83
C THR A 257 1.53 -6.45 7.79
N LEU A 258 0.74 -7.34 8.39
CA LEU A 258 0.96 -8.79 8.32
C LEU A 258 0.78 -9.33 6.90
N ILE A 259 -0.23 -8.85 6.16
CA ILE A 259 -0.44 -9.21 4.75
C ILE A 259 0.77 -8.76 3.91
N LEU A 260 1.30 -7.56 4.16
CA LEU A 260 2.51 -7.07 3.50
C LEU A 260 3.70 -8.00 3.75
N PHE A 261 3.94 -8.43 4.98
CA PHE A 261 5.03 -9.37 5.30
C PHE A 261 4.86 -10.71 4.60
N GLY A 262 3.63 -11.26 4.59
CA GLY A 262 3.33 -12.47 3.82
C GLY A 262 3.61 -12.29 2.32
N GLY A 263 3.21 -11.16 1.76
CA GLY A 263 3.50 -10.79 0.38
C GLY A 263 5.00 -10.69 0.08
N MET A 264 5.79 -10.09 0.98
CA MET A 264 7.25 -10.00 0.85
C MET A 264 7.91 -11.39 0.80
N VAL A 265 7.44 -12.34 1.62
CA VAL A 265 7.95 -13.72 1.61
C VAL A 265 7.63 -14.41 0.29
N VAL A 266 6.38 -14.31 -0.18
CA VAL A 266 5.95 -14.91 -1.46
C VAL A 266 6.72 -14.32 -2.64
N ILE A 267 6.85 -12.99 -2.68
CA ILE A 267 7.60 -12.30 -3.74
C ILE A 267 9.09 -12.68 -3.70
N GLY A 268 9.71 -12.69 -2.52
CA GLY A 268 11.13 -13.01 -2.36
C GLY A 268 11.47 -14.43 -2.81
N ILE A 269 10.66 -15.41 -2.40
CA ILE A 269 10.81 -16.81 -2.85
C ILE A 269 10.50 -16.91 -4.35
N GLY A 270 9.41 -16.30 -4.82
CA GLY A 270 8.97 -16.33 -6.22
C GLY A 270 10.01 -15.78 -7.17
N ILE A 271 10.53 -14.58 -6.91
CA ILE A 271 11.57 -13.94 -7.74
C ILE A 271 12.86 -14.77 -7.73
N SER A 272 13.32 -15.22 -6.54
CA SER A 272 14.53 -16.03 -6.42
C SER A 272 14.42 -17.36 -7.18
N LEU A 273 13.29 -18.05 -7.03
CA LEU A 273 13.06 -19.32 -7.70
C LEU A 273 12.93 -19.16 -9.22
N PHE A 274 12.09 -18.22 -9.66
CA PHE A 274 11.84 -17.96 -11.08
C PHE A 274 13.13 -17.53 -11.80
N SER A 275 13.85 -16.56 -11.23
CA SER A 275 15.11 -16.06 -11.80
C SER A 275 16.17 -17.15 -11.88
N THR A 276 16.37 -17.92 -10.78
CA THR A 276 17.32 -19.01 -10.75
C THR A 276 16.99 -20.11 -11.76
N HIS A 277 15.71 -20.51 -11.81
CA HIS A 277 15.28 -21.56 -12.76
C HIS A 277 15.51 -21.15 -14.21
N ARG A 278 15.11 -19.92 -14.57
CA ARG A 278 15.34 -19.35 -15.91
C ARG A 278 16.82 -19.28 -16.25
N SER A 279 17.65 -18.78 -15.35
CA SER A 279 19.08 -18.59 -15.55
C SER A 279 19.81 -19.93 -15.71
N VAL A 280 19.49 -20.91 -14.86
CA VAL A 280 20.08 -22.25 -14.97
C VAL A 280 19.72 -22.94 -16.27
N ILE A 281 18.43 -22.92 -16.67
CA ILE A 281 18.02 -23.54 -17.94
C ILE A 281 18.66 -22.81 -19.12
N LYS A 282 18.71 -21.49 -19.10
CA LYS A 282 19.39 -20.70 -20.15
C LYS A 282 20.84 -21.12 -20.30
N TYR A 283 21.57 -21.19 -19.18
CA TYR A 283 22.99 -21.59 -19.17
C TYR A 283 23.21 -23.02 -19.66
N LEU A 284 22.35 -23.98 -19.24
CA LEU A 284 22.44 -25.38 -19.68
C LEU A 284 22.06 -25.60 -21.16
N LYS A 285 21.50 -24.60 -21.82
CA LYS A 285 21.20 -24.60 -23.27
C LYS A 285 22.33 -24.02 -24.13
N MET A 286 23.25 -23.24 -23.54
CA MET A 286 24.37 -22.65 -24.28
C MET A 286 25.39 -23.74 -24.65
N SER A 287 25.93 -23.68 -25.85
CA SER A 287 26.98 -24.58 -26.30
C SER A 287 28.30 -24.29 -25.58
N LEU A 288 29.21 -25.28 -25.57
CA LEU A 288 30.51 -25.11 -24.92
C LEU A 288 31.39 -24.07 -25.62
N ASP A 289 31.16 -23.87 -26.94
CA ASP A 289 31.94 -22.92 -27.75
C ASP A 289 31.57 -21.47 -27.42
N ASP A 290 30.38 -21.20 -26.85
CA ASP A 290 29.94 -19.87 -26.37
C ASP A 290 30.51 -19.52 -24.98
N LEU A 291 31.29 -20.44 -24.38
CA LEU A 291 31.84 -20.29 -23.03
C LEU A 291 33.33 -19.99 -23.02
N TYR A 292 33.97 -19.98 -24.19
CA TYR A 292 35.32 -19.54 -24.43
C TYR A 292 35.30 -18.27 -25.26
#